data_641234c47bb1ed77aaf775f866fef468
#
_entry.id   641234c47bb1ed77aaf775f866fef468
#
_cell.length_a   1.000
_cell.length_b   1.000
_cell.length_c   1.000
_cell.angle_alpha   90.00
_cell.angle_beta   90.00
_cell.angle_gamma   90.00
#
_symmetry.space_group_name_H-M   'P 1'
#
loop_
_entity.id
_entity.type
_entity.pdbx_description
1 polymer ?
#
loop_
_entity_poly.entity_id
_entity_poly.type
_entity_poly.pdbx_seq_one_letter_code
_entity_poly.pdbx_strand_id
1 'polypeptide(L)'
;MTYVVEGLTDSTVRFDDGSSLLVTGGVAGGREAALDVLDDISGSETVVFISTNDGATTAVDWFDGRGVDTTVRLGIVDASGSSTPVPDGLPVERLGSPGDLTGISLGFAKLAQRFEQAGSGDRIRVGLVSVSTLLMYADVQTVFRFLHVFTSRIRSGGLLGVFTLEPGMHDDQTVNTVRAIFDSEARVDEDGQVDLRGTGFTES
;
A
#
# COMPACT_ATOMS: atom_id res chain seq x y z
N MET A 1 -19.70 2.61 -1.45
CA MET A 1 -18.90 3.83 -1.76
C MET A 1 -17.70 3.41 -2.60
N THR A 2 -16.99 4.33 -3.24
CA THR A 2 -15.82 4.01 -4.08
C THR A 2 -14.66 4.96 -3.76
N TYR A 3 -13.44 4.48 -3.94
CA TYR A 3 -12.22 5.29 -3.93
C TYR A 3 -11.96 5.79 -5.35
N VAL A 4 -11.91 7.10 -5.53
CA VAL A 4 -11.66 7.70 -6.85
C VAL A 4 -10.15 7.91 -7.00
N VAL A 5 -9.62 7.58 -8.17
CA VAL A 5 -8.21 7.74 -8.53
C VAL A 5 -8.14 8.37 -9.91
N GLU A 6 -7.46 9.50 -10.00
CA GLU A 6 -7.13 10.20 -11.23
C GLU A 6 -5.61 10.05 -11.48
N GLY A 7 -5.21 9.81 -12.72
CA GLY A 7 -3.79 9.74 -13.08
C GLY A 7 -3.13 8.37 -12.99
N LEU A 8 -3.83 7.33 -12.53
CA LEU A 8 -3.31 5.96 -12.63
C LEU A 8 -3.33 5.45 -14.08
N THR A 9 -4.40 5.78 -14.81
CA THR A 9 -4.59 5.52 -16.25
C THR A 9 -5.02 6.80 -16.94
N ASP A 10 -5.28 6.76 -18.25
CA ASP A 10 -5.85 7.90 -18.99
C ASP A 10 -7.31 8.21 -18.59
N SER A 11 -7.92 7.37 -17.77
CA SER A 11 -9.31 7.45 -17.29
C SER A 11 -9.37 7.63 -15.78
N THR A 12 -10.50 8.14 -15.27
CA THR A 12 -10.78 8.09 -13.84
C THR A 12 -11.12 6.66 -13.42
N VAL A 13 -10.37 6.11 -12.48
CA VAL A 13 -10.60 4.78 -11.91
C VAL A 13 -11.36 4.91 -10.59
N ARG A 14 -12.37 4.07 -10.40
CA ARG A 14 -13.13 3.98 -9.15
C ARG A 14 -13.01 2.58 -8.58
N PHE A 15 -12.30 2.45 -7.46
CA PHE A 15 -12.19 1.19 -6.74
C PHE A 15 -13.33 1.02 -5.74
N ASP A 16 -13.90 -0.17 -5.67
CA ASP A 16 -14.93 -0.52 -4.69
C ASP A 16 -14.36 -0.54 -3.27
N ASP A 17 -15.19 -0.23 -2.28
CA ASP A 17 -14.82 -0.38 -0.87
C ASP A 17 -14.40 -1.84 -0.58
N GLY A 18 -13.26 -2.01 0.06
CA GLY A 18 -12.71 -3.31 0.40
C GLY A 18 -11.89 -3.97 -0.72
N SER A 19 -11.59 -3.25 -1.81
CA SER A 19 -10.76 -3.76 -2.90
C SER A 19 -9.29 -3.80 -2.55
N SER A 20 -8.58 -4.72 -3.18
CA SER A 20 -7.12 -4.86 -3.13
C SER A 20 -6.51 -4.83 -4.52
N LEU A 21 -5.56 -3.91 -4.73
CA LEU A 21 -4.82 -3.70 -5.96
C LEU A 21 -3.37 -4.18 -5.80
N LEU A 22 -2.91 -5.04 -6.69
CA LEU A 22 -1.50 -5.35 -6.86
C LEU A 22 -0.92 -4.49 -7.99
N VAL A 23 0.10 -3.71 -7.70
CA VAL A 23 0.87 -2.98 -8.72
C VAL A 23 2.12 -3.77 -9.04
N THR A 24 2.28 -4.17 -10.30
CA THR A 24 3.44 -4.93 -10.77
C THR A 24 4.23 -4.14 -11.80
N GLY A 25 5.55 -4.14 -11.68
CA GLY A 25 6.44 -3.40 -12.56
C GLY A 25 7.86 -3.35 -12.03
N GLY A 26 8.69 -2.50 -12.61
CA GLY A 26 10.01 -2.17 -12.06
C GLY A 26 9.87 -1.37 -10.74
N VAL A 27 10.91 -1.40 -9.90
CA VAL A 27 10.91 -0.78 -8.56
C VAL A 27 10.40 0.66 -8.58
N ALA A 28 10.92 1.51 -9.45
CA ALA A 28 10.52 2.92 -9.51
C ALA A 28 9.11 3.09 -10.07
N GLY A 29 8.79 2.50 -11.22
CA GLY A 29 7.49 2.65 -11.87
C GLY A 29 6.35 2.06 -11.03
N GLY A 30 6.55 0.88 -10.44
CA GLY A 30 5.57 0.26 -9.56
C GLY A 30 5.29 1.09 -8.30
N ARG A 31 6.34 1.67 -7.69
CA ARG A 31 6.19 2.57 -6.56
C ARG A 31 5.43 3.85 -6.94
N GLU A 32 5.82 4.51 -8.04
CA GLU A 32 5.15 5.74 -8.49
C GLU A 32 3.65 5.49 -8.74
N ALA A 33 3.29 4.44 -9.48
CA ALA A 33 1.89 4.10 -9.72
C ALA A 33 1.13 3.76 -8.42
N ALA A 34 1.77 3.11 -7.45
CA ALA A 34 1.16 2.87 -6.14
C ALA A 34 0.95 4.18 -5.36
N LEU A 35 1.90 5.12 -5.42
CA LEU A 35 1.77 6.43 -4.80
C LEU A 35 0.67 7.26 -5.46
N ASP A 36 0.51 7.21 -6.80
CA ASP A 36 -0.59 7.88 -7.51
C ASP A 36 -1.98 7.42 -7.02
N VAL A 37 -2.10 6.15 -6.64
CA VAL A 37 -3.34 5.64 -6.02
C VAL A 37 -3.47 6.08 -4.57
N LEU A 38 -2.37 6.16 -3.82
CA LEU A 38 -2.40 6.42 -2.38
C LEU A 38 -2.55 7.90 -2.03
N ASP A 39 -2.00 8.80 -2.84
CA ASP A 39 -1.99 10.24 -2.56
C ASP A 39 -3.21 10.99 -3.10
N ASP A 40 -3.97 10.38 -4.00
CA ASP A 40 -5.21 10.96 -4.56
C ASP A 40 -6.37 10.90 -3.54
N ILE A 41 -6.09 11.44 -2.36
CA ILE A 41 -7.01 11.43 -1.22
C ILE A 41 -7.95 12.65 -1.25
N SER A 42 -9.21 12.42 -0.93
CA SER A 42 -10.23 13.45 -0.88
C SER A 42 -10.97 13.48 0.47
N GLY A 43 -11.58 14.60 0.79
CA GLY A 43 -12.38 14.72 2.01
C GLY A 43 -11.60 14.36 3.27
N SER A 44 -12.07 13.38 4.03
CA SER A 44 -11.46 12.86 5.27
C SER A 44 -10.60 11.60 5.05
N GLU A 45 -10.28 11.24 3.81
CA GLU A 45 -9.44 10.07 3.53
C GLU A 45 -8.05 10.22 4.15
N THR A 46 -7.53 9.11 4.65
CA THR A 46 -6.18 9.02 5.23
C THR A 46 -5.41 7.87 4.61
N VAL A 47 -4.09 7.89 4.77
CA VAL A 47 -3.18 6.85 4.27
C VAL A 47 -2.48 6.17 5.42
N VAL A 48 -2.49 4.84 5.44
CA VAL A 48 -1.55 4.03 6.24
C VAL A 48 -0.54 3.41 5.28
N PHE A 49 0.68 3.88 5.34
CA PHE A 49 1.76 3.44 4.47
C PHE A 49 2.69 2.48 5.20
N ILE A 50 2.85 1.27 4.68
CA ILE A 50 3.73 0.24 5.21
C ILE A 50 4.97 0.21 4.33
N SER A 51 6.08 0.73 4.85
CA SER A 51 7.37 0.71 4.17
C SER A 51 8.19 -0.47 4.64
N THR A 52 8.59 -1.32 3.68
CA THR A 52 9.37 -2.52 3.98
C THR A 52 10.85 -2.39 3.64
N ASN A 53 11.22 -1.38 2.86
CA ASN A 53 12.59 -1.18 2.40
C ASN A 53 13.12 0.20 2.73
N ASP A 54 12.33 1.23 2.51
CA ASP A 54 12.70 2.61 2.78
C ASP A 54 12.25 3.04 4.17
N GLY A 55 13.03 3.88 4.85
CA GLY A 55 12.67 4.37 6.18
C GLY A 55 11.52 5.39 6.13
N ALA A 56 10.89 5.61 7.27
CA ALA A 56 9.76 6.53 7.41
C ALA A 56 10.05 7.94 6.87
N THR A 57 11.26 8.45 7.00
CA THR A 57 11.64 9.77 6.47
C THR A 57 11.48 9.84 4.95
N THR A 58 11.96 8.82 4.24
CA THR A 58 11.84 8.74 2.77
C THR A 58 10.36 8.66 2.35
N ALA A 59 9.55 7.89 3.09
CA ALA A 59 8.12 7.83 2.84
C ALA A 59 7.44 9.20 3.03
N VAL A 60 7.79 9.94 4.07
CA VAL A 60 7.31 11.31 4.29
C VAL A 60 7.65 12.20 3.10
N ASP A 61 8.89 12.18 2.64
CA ASP A 61 9.36 13.01 1.52
C ASP A 61 8.55 12.71 0.23
N TRP A 62 8.17 11.46 -0.01
CA TRP A 62 7.33 11.09 -1.15
C TRP A 62 5.94 11.70 -1.07
N PHE A 63 5.27 11.62 0.07
CA PHE A 63 3.92 12.16 0.25
C PHE A 63 3.90 13.70 0.33
N ASP A 64 4.86 14.31 1.00
CA ASP A 64 5.03 15.78 1.04
C ASP A 64 5.25 16.34 -0.36
N GLY A 65 6.11 15.71 -1.17
CA GLY A 65 6.36 16.08 -2.55
C GLY A 65 5.13 16.02 -3.46
N ARG A 66 4.10 15.27 -3.05
CA ARG A 66 2.81 15.10 -3.73
C ARG A 66 1.67 15.93 -3.11
N GLY A 67 1.98 16.75 -2.10
CA GLY A 67 1.04 17.69 -1.50
C GLY A 67 0.10 17.09 -0.45
N VAL A 68 0.38 15.89 0.04
CA VAL A 68 -0.37 15.27 1.15
C VAL A 68 0.03 15.95 2.46
N ASP A 69 -0.94 16.36 3.28
CA ASP A 69 -0.65 16.81 4.64
C ASP A 69 -0.26 15.61 5.52
N THR A 70 1.03 15.34 5.56
CA THR A 70 1.60 14.16 6.23
C THR A 70 1.38 14.17 7.74
N THR A 71 1.18 15.34 8.35
CA THR A 71 0.95 15.44 9.80
C THR A 71 -0.46 15.01 10.22
N VAL A 72 -1.43 15.12 9.33
CA VAL A 72 -2.85 14.85 9.60
C VAL A 72 -3.34 13.58 8.90
N ARG A 73 -2.85 13.30 7.69
CA ARG A 73 -3.43 12.30 6.79
C ARG A 73 -2.57 11.05 6.57
N LEU A 74 -1.35 11.03 7.11
CA LEU A 74 -0.41 9.93 6.92
C LEU A 74 -0.09 9.24 8.26
N GLY A 75 -0.12 7.92 8.27
CA GLY A 75 0.47 7.08 9.31
C GLY A 75 1.42 6.08 8.67
N ILE A 76 2.55 5.81 9.29
CA ILE A 76 3.60 4.94 8.71
C ILE A 76 3.87 3.75 9.61
N VAL A 77 3.85 2.56 9.03
CA VAL A 77 4.49 1.37 9.60
C VAL A 77 5.85 1.24 8.93
N ASP A 78 6.90 1.57 9.66
CA ASP A 78 8.28 1.48 9.19
C ASP A 78 8.88 0.12 9.58
N ALA A 79 8.88 -0.82 8.64
CA ALA A 79 9.49 -2.14 8.79
C ALA A 79 10.90 -2.24 8.18
N SER A 80 11.48 -1.11 7.76
CA SER A 80 12.83 -1.09 7.17
C SER A 80 13.95 -1.36 8.18
N GLY A 81 13.65 -1.26 9.48
CA GLY A 81 14.66 -1.27 10.54
C GLY A 81 15.38 0.06 10.73
N SER A 82 15.00 1.11 10.02
CA SER A 82 15.55 2.46 10.16
C SER A 82 15.08 3.14 11.44
N SER A 83 15.93 4.01 11.99
CA SER A 83 15.60 4.86 13.14
C SER A 83 15.72 6.35 12.85
N THR A 84 15.67 6.74 11.57
CA THR A 84 15.76 8.15 11.16
C THR A 84 14.62 8.98 11.76
N PRO A 85 14.89 10.23 12.15
CA PRO A 85 13.86 11.12 12.68
C PRO A 85 12.77 11.40 11.66
N VAL A 86 11.56 11.64 12.14
CA VAL A 86 10.39 12.07 11.35
C VAL A 86 9.83 13.34 11.96
N PRO A 87 8.99 14.09 11.22
CA PRO A 87 8.32 15.27 11.76
C PRO A 87 7.53 14.98 13.03
N ASP A 88 7.51 15.94 13.95
CA ASP A 88 6.73 15.84 15.18
C ASP A 88 5.24 15.71 14.87
N GLY A 89 4.56 14.80 15.58
CA GLY A 89 3.12 14.57 15.42
C GLY A 89 2.75 13.50 14.40
N LEU A 90 3.64 13.14 13.47
CA LEU A 90 3.40 12.05 12.52
C LEU A 90 3.32 10.70 13.26
N PRO A 91 2.22 9.93 13.13
CA PRO A 91 2.11 8.62 13.74
C PRO A 91 2.98 7.59 12.99
N VAL A 92 3.98 7.05 13.67
CA VAL A 92 4.90 6.04 13.11
C VAL A 92 5.00 4.85 14.07
N GLU A 93 4.72 3.66 13.56
CA GLU A 93 5.02 2.38 14.21
C GLU A 93 6.30 1.80 13.60
N ARG A 94 7.34 1.62 14.41
CA ARG A 94 8.65 1.16 13.95
C ARG A 94 8.87 -0.31 14.26
N LEU A 95 9.35 -1.05 13.30
CA LEU A 95 9.67 -2.47 13.39
C LEU A 95 11.14 -2.69 13.04
N GLY A 96 11.72 -3.73 13.60
CA GLY A 96 13.14 -4.04 13.39
C GLY A 96 13.45 -4.75 12.07
N SER A 97 12.43 -5.25 11.35
CA SER A 97 12.63 -6.06 10.14
C SER A 97 11.35 -6.18 9.32
N PRO A 98 11.47 -6.24 7.97
CA PRO A 98 10.34 -6.59 7.09
C PRO A 98 9.77 -7.99 7.33
N GLY A 99 10.54 -8.87 7.96
CA GLY A 99 10.09 -10.22 8.32
C GLY A 99 9.15 -10.28 9.52
N ASP A 100 8.97 -9.17 10.25
CA ASP A 100 7.99 -9.08 11.35
C ASP A 100 6.57 -8.83 10.84
N LEU A 101 6.00 -9.83 10.17
CA LEU A 101 4.65 -9.75 9.58
C LEU A 101 3.56 -9.52 10.65
N THR A 102 3.77 -10.05 11.85
CA THR A 102 2.87 -9.79 12.99
C THR A 102 2.95 -8.35 13.44
N GLY A 103 4.15 -7.79 13.56
CA GLY A 103 4.37 -6.39 13.87
C GLY A 103 3.77 -5.47 12.82
N ILE A 104 3.87 -5.79 11.52
CA ILE A 104 3.21 -5.05 10.44
C ILE A 104 1.69 -5.02 10.65
N SER A 105 1.07 -6.18 10.92
CA SER A 105 -0.38 -6.26 11.18
C SER A 105 -0.81 -5.46 12.39
N LEU A 106 -0.03 -5.48 13.46
CA LEU A 106 -0.32 -4.72 14.70
C LEU A 106 -0.12 -3.22 14.51
N GLY A 107 0.96 -2.82 13.83
CA GLY A 107 1.23 -1.42 13.52
C GLY A 107 0.12 -0.81 12.67
N PHE A 108 -0.31 -1.53 11.62
CA PHE A 108 -1.46 -1.13 10.82
C PHE A 108 -2.73 -0.96 11.68
N ALA A 109 -3.05 -1.94 12.53
CA ALA A 109 -4.25 -1.89 13.36
C ALA A 109 -4.25 -0.69 14.33
N LYS A 110 -3.10 -0.37 14.93
CA LYS A 110 -2.96 0.79 15.82
C LYS A 110 -3.17 2.11 15.08
N LEU A 111 -2.59 2.25 13.88
CA LEU A 111 -2.74 3.46 13.07
C LEU A 111 -4.18 3.64 12.58
N ALA A 112 -4.81 2.58 12.09
CA ALA A 112 -6.21 2.60 11.69
C ALA A 112 -7.12 3.02 12.85
N GLN A 113 -6.95 2.41 14.04
CA GLN A 113 -7.70 2.79 15.24
C GLN A 113 -7.46 4.25 15.64
N ARG A 114 -6.22 4.75 15.51
CA ARG A 114 -5.91 6.16 15.81
C ARG A 114 -6.68 7.11 14.89
N PHE A 115 -6.75 6.82 13.60
CA PHE A 115 -7.51 7.63 12.64
C PHE A 115 -9.02 7.57 12.90
N GLU A 116 -9.56 6.39 13.21
CA GLU A 116 -10.97 6.23 13.60
C GLU A 116 -11.31 7.10 14.83
N GLN A 117 -10.48 7.06 15.88
CA GLN A 117 -10.68 7.86 17.09
C GLN A 117 -10.54 9.37 16.85
N ALA A 118 -9.75 9.78 15.87
CA ALA A 118 -9.59 11.18 15.48
C ALA A 118 -10.74 11.70 14.59
N GLY A 119 -11.69 10.82 14.19
CA GLY A 119 -12.78 11.16 13.28
C GLY A 119 -12.35 11.35 11.82
N SER A 120 -11.14 10.88 11.47
CA SER A 120 -10.57 10.89 10.12
C SER A 120 -10.37 9.49 9.54
N GLY A 121 -10.95 8.46 10.18
CA GLY A 121 -10.74 7.06 9.84
C GLY A 121 -11.85 6.40 9.04
N ASP A 122 -12.83 7.15 8.57
CA ASP A 122 -13.95 6.57 7.82
C ASP A 122 -13.51 5.96 6.48
N ARG A 123 -12.38 6.44 5.93
CA ARG A 123 -11.82 5.96 4.67
C ARG A 123 -10.29 5.96 4.73
N ILE A 124 -9.71 4.77 4.68
CA ILE A 124 -8.25 4.59 4.74
C ILE A 124 -7.78 3.91 3.45
N ARG A 125 -6.78 4.50 2.80
CA ARG A 125 -5.98 3.82 1.78
C ARG A 125 -4.77 3.20 2.46
N VAL A 126 -4.52 1.94 2.18
CA VAL A 126 -3.42 1.17 2.79
C VAL A 126 -2.41 0.81 1.71
N GLY A 127 -1.19 1.30 1.82
CA GLY A 127 -0.09 0.94 0.92
C GLY A 127 0.89 -0.01 1.58
N LEU A 128 1.33 -1.07 0.90
CA LEU A 128 2.45 -1.92 1.29
C LEU A 128 3.46 -1.97 0.14
N VAL A 129 4.59 -1.33 0.34
CA VAL A 129 5.69 -1.20 -0.62
C VAL A 129 6.98 -1.73 0.01
N SER A 130 7.47 -2.92 -0.35
CA SER A 130 6.94 -3.84 -1.38
C SER A 130 6.76 -5.26 -0.82
N VAL A 131 5.89 -6.05 -1.48
CA VAL A 131 5.73 -7.49 -1.20
C VAL A 131 7.01 -8.27 -1.55
N SER A 132 7.75 -7.84 -2.58
CA SER A 132 9.03 -8.47 -2.94
C SER A 132 10.02 -8.44 -1.79
N THR A 133 10.06 -7.35 -1.02
CA THR A 133 10.91 -7.29 0.18
C THR A 133 10.47 -8.32 1.22
N LEU A 134 9.16 -8.50 1.46
CA LEU A 134 8.68 -9.53 2.40
C LEU A 134 9.14 -10.93 1.98
N LEU A 135 9.10 -11.23 0.67
CA LEU A 135 9.54 -12.51 0.11
C LEU A 135 11.04 -12.76 0.23
N MET A 136 11.85 -11.74 0.47
CA MET A 136 13.28 -11.88 0.80
C MET A 136 13.51 -12.28 2.26
N TYR A 137 12.56 -12.03 3.15
CA TYR A 137 12.67 -12.27 4.58
C TYR A 137 11.87 -13.46 5.09
N ALA A 138 10.88 -13.93 4.32
CA ALA A 138 10.03 -15.06 4.67
C ALA A 138 9.70 -15.90 3.42
N ASP A 139 9.39 -17.17 3.64
CA ASP A 139 8.99 -18.06 2.55
C ASP A 139 7.64 -17.67 1.94
N VAL A 140 7.43 -18.08 0.68
CA VAL A 140 6.22 -17.74 -0.10
C VAL A 140 4.93 -18.11 0.61
N GLN A 141 4.90 -19.26 1.29
CA GLN A 141 3.69 -19.73 1.99
C GLN A 141 3.35 -18.85 3.20
N THR A 142 4.38 -18.41 3.91
CA THR A 142 4.22 -17.50 5.06
C THR A 142 3.75 -16.12 4.61
N VAL A 143 4.35 -15.56 3.55
CA VAL A 143 3.92 -14.29 2.95
C VAL A 143 2.50 -14.41 2.38
N PHE A 144 2.19 -15.51 1.68
CA PHE A 144 0.84 -15.76 1.15
C PHE A 144 -0.23 -15.72 2.26
N ARG A 145 0.01 -16.44 3.37
CA ARG A 145 -0.94 -16.45 4.51
C ARG A 145 -1.11 -15.08 5.13
N PHE A 146 -0.01 -14.34 5.28
CA PHE A 146 -0.06 -12.97 5.77
C PHE A 146 -0.90 -12.08 4.85
N LEU A 147 -0.61 -12.06 3.55
CA LEU A 147 -1.33 -11.25 2.58
C LEU A 147 -2.82 -11.62 2.51
N HIS A 148 -3.13 -12.92 2.54
CA HIS A 148 -4.51 -13.39 2.52
C HIS A 148 -5.31 -12.88 3.73
N VAL A 149 -4.73 -12.93 4.93
CA VAL A 149 -5.36 -12.40 6.15
C VAL A 149 -5.44 -10.87 6.09
N PHE A 150 -4.40 -10.23 5.59
CA PHE A 150 -4.32 -8.78 5.53
C PHE A 150 -5.33 -8.20 4.53
N THR A 151 -5.45 -8.77 3.33
CA THR A 151 -6.47 -8.36 2.34
C THR A 151 -7.90 -8.65 2.82
N SER A 152 -8.10 -9.72 3.61
CA SER A 152 -9.38 -9.98 4.26
C SER A 152 -9.77 -8.88 5.26
N ARG A 153 -8.80 -8.30 5.98
CA ARG A 153 -9.04 -7.15 6.86
C ARG A 153 -9.38 -5.88 6.07
N ILE A 154 -8.66 -5.64 4.96
CA ILE A 154 -8.94 -4.55 4.03
C ILE A 154 -10.38 -4.63 3.54
N ARG A 155 -10.80 -5.81 3.07
CA ARG A 155 -12.16 -6.08 2.60
C ARG A 155 -13.21 -5.84 3.70
N SER A 156 -12.99 -6.40 4.88
CA SER A 156 -13.94 -6.28 5.99
C SER A 156 -14.05 -4.84 6.53
N GLY A 157 -12.99 -4.05 6.42
CA GLY A 157 -12.95 -2.65 6.83
C GLY A 157 -13.45 -1.68 5.76
N GLY A 158 -13.78 -2.14 4.55
CA GLY A 158 -14.14 -1.25 3.44
C GLY A 158 -12.99 -0.35 2.98
N LEU A 159 -11.73 -0.77 3.18
CA LEU A 159 -10.53 -0.01 2.87
C LEU A 159 -10.11 -0.24 1.40
N LEU A 160 -9.23 0.62 0.89
CA LEU A 160 -8.51 0.35 -0.37
C LEU A 160 -7.08 -0.10 -0.05
N GLY A 161 -6.72 -1.32 -0.45
CA GLY A 161 -5.36 -1.84 -0.31
C GLY A 161 -4.57 -1.73 -1.60
N VAL A 162 -3.35 -1.21 -1.53
CA VAL A 162 -2.41 -1.07 -2.65
C VAL A 162 -1.10 -1.73 -2.29
N PHE A 163 -0.66 -2.69 -3.10
CA PHE A 163 0.54 -3.49 -2.84
C PHE A 163 1.44 -3.49 -4.07
N THR A 164 2.75 -3.41 -3.87
CA THR A 164 3.68 -3.51 -5.00
C THR A 164 4.40 -4.86 -5.00
N LEU A 165 4.69 -5.35 -6.19
CA LEU A 165 5.50 -6.54 -6.44
C LEU A 165 6.38 -6.29 -7.67
N GLU A 166 7.64 -6.64 -7.58
CA GLU A 166 8.62 -6.59 -8.67
C GLU A 166 8.77 -7.99 -9.29
N PRO A 167 8.04 -8.31 -10.38
CA PRO A 167 8.02 -9.67 -10.93
C PRO A 167 9.40 -10.19 -11.35
N GLY A 168 10.28 -9.30 -11.82
CA GLY A 168 11.64 -9.66 -12.23
C GLY A 168 12.56 -10.17 -11.11
N MET A 169 12.14 -10.06 -9.86
CA MET A 169 12.88 -10.56 -8.68
C MET A 169 12.48 -11.99 -8.28
N HIS A 170 11.46 -12.57 -8.88
CA HIS A 170 10.86 -13.84 -8.46
C HIS A 170 10.61 -14.76 -9.66
N ASP A 171 10.44 -16.05 -9.38
CA ASP A 171 9.97 -17.00 -10.38
C ASP A 171 8.46 -16.81 -10.67
N ASP A 172 8.03 -17.27 -11.85
CA ASP A 172 6.65 -17.13 -12.31
C ASP A 172 5.64 -17.79 -11.36
N GLN A 173 6.01 -18.87 -10.70
CA GLN A 173 5.13 -19.57 -9.75
C GLN A 173 4.87 -18.69 -8.52
N THR A 174 5.90 -18.07 -7.98
CA THR A 174 5.79 -17.12 -6.85
C THR A 174 4.94 -15.92 -7.24
N VAL A 175 5.21 -15.30 -8.39
CA VAL A 175 4.44 -14.16 -8.90
C VAL A 175 2.96 -14.51 -9.06
N ASN A 176 2.64 -15.65 -9.67
CA ASN A 176 1.27 -16.09 -9.88
C ASN A 176 0.56 -16.44 -8.57
N THR A 177 1.29 -17.01 -7.60
CA THR A 177 0.76 -17.30 -6.27
C THR A 177 0.36 -16.01 -5.52
N VAL A 178 1.20 -15.00 -5.57
CA VAL A 178 0.92 -13.69 -4.93
C VAL A 178 -0.22 -12.99 -5.66
N ARG A 179 -0.16 -12.94 -7.00
CA ARG A 179 -1.20 -12.28 -7.84
C ARG A 179 -2.61 -12.79 -7.54
N ALA A 180 -2.77 -14.08 -7.28
CA ALA A 180 -4.06 -14.71 -7.03
C ALA A 180 -4.77 -14.23 -5.74
N ILE A 181 -4.09 -13.48 -4.88
CA ILE A 181 -4.67 -12.95 -3.63
C ILE A 181 -5.50 -11.69 -3.88
N PHE A 182 -5.15 -10.90 -4.90
CA PHE A 182 -5.67 -9.56 -5.12
C PHE A 182 -6.85 -9.53 -6.09
N ASP A 183 -7.73 -8.54 -5.91
CA ASP A 183 -8.92 -8.37 -6.74
C ASP A 183 -8.56 -7.84 -8.13
N SER A 184 -7.53 -6.97 -8.21
CA SER A 184 -7.07 -6.35 -9.45
C SER A 184 -5.55 -6.24 -9.50
N GLU A 185 -5.01 -6.07 -10.71
CA GLU A 185 -3.60 -5.85 -10.99
C GLU A 185 -3.41 -4.65 -11.92
N ALA A 186 -2.55 -3.73 -11.55
CA ALA A 186 -2.03 -2.66 -12.40
C ALA A 186 -0.62 -3.04 -12.85
N ARG A 187 -0.44 -3.33 -14.13
CA ARG A 187 0.86 -3.63 -14.73
C ARG A 187 1.48 -2.38 -15.29
N VAL A 188 2.62 -2.00 -14.75
CA VAL A 188 3.38 -0.83 -15.17
C VAL A 188 4.52 -1.29 -16.07
N ASP A 189 4.53 -0.82 -17.32
CA ASP A 189 5.60 -1.11 -18.27
C ASP A 189 6.80 -0.17 -18.08
N GLU A 190 7.83 -0.33 -18.94
CA GLU A 190 9.07 0.47 -18.89
C GLU A 190 8.84 1.94 -19.23
N ASP A 191 7.79 2.26 -19.97
CA ASP A 191 7.39 3.62 -20.35
C ASP A 191 6.44 4.28 -19.31
N GLY A 192 6.10 3.54 -18.24
CA GLY A 192 5.21 3.99 -17.20
C GLY A 192 3.72 3.87 -17.53
N GLN A 193 3.38 3.20 -18.65
CA GLN A 193 1.97 2.94 -18.99
C GLN A 193 1.38 1.87 -18.08
N VAL A 194 0.15 2.07 -17.68
CA VAL A 194 -0.57 1.17 -16.76
C VAL A 194 -1.66 0.41 -17.48
N ASP A 195 -1.59 -0.92 -17.42
CA ASP A 195 -2.63 -1.84 -17.88
C ASP A 195 -3.35 -2.42 -16.66
N LEU A 196 -4.59 -1.98 -16.42
CA LEU A 196 -5.39 -2.35 -15.26
C LEU A 196 -6.30 -3.53 -15.61
N ARG A 197 -6.25 -4.59 -14.79
CA ARG A 197 -6.99 -5.85 -15.00
C ARG A 197 -7.60 -6.36 -13.71
N GLY A 198 -8.68 -7.15 -13.82
CA GLY A 198 -9.31 -7.84 -12.69
C GLY A 198 -10.70 -7.31 -12.39
N THR A 199 -11.04 -7.23 -11.10
CA THR A 199 -12.37 -6.85 -10.59
C THR A 199 -12.24 -5.81 -9.48
N GLY A 200 -13.39 -5.30 -8.97
CA GLY A 200 -13.39 -4.35 -7.85
C GLY A 200 -13.07 -2.92 -8.26
N PHE A 201 -13.17 -2.60 -9.55
CA PHE A 201 -13.03 -1.24 -10.06
C PHE A 201 -13.89 -1.00 -11.30
N THR A 202 -14.09 0.27 -11.63
CA THR A 202 -14.69 0.75 -12.89
C THR A 202 -13.88 1.92 -13.43
N GLU A 203 -13.75 2.02 -14.75
CA GLU A 203 -13.13 3.14 -15.46
C GLU A 203 -14.19 3.99 -16.16
N SER A 204 -13.98 5.33 -16.16
CA SER A 204 -14.94 6.27 -16.78
C SER A 204 -14.25 7.50 -17.36
#